data_1cfe5942c8011f6ab4ee0aad940d7a46
#
_entry.id   1cfe5942c8011f6ab4ee0aad940d7a46
#
_cell.length_a   1.000
_cell.length_b   1.000
_cell.length_c   1.000
_cell.angle_alpha   90.00
_cell.angle_beta   90.00
_cell.angle_gamma   90.00
#
_symmetry.space_group_name_H-M   'P 1'
#
loop_
_entity.id
_entity.type
_entity.pdbx_description
1 polymer ?
#
loop_
_entity_poly.entity_id
_entity_poly.type
_entity_poly.pdbx_seq_one_letter_code
_entity_poly.pdbx_strand_id
1 'polypeptide(L)'
;MSKLTFNNKGELFLYNLIGYKTKNNVFEKAFIHKSFNKNKHNERLEFLGDAILSSVVAEFLFMEYPNEEEGFLSQKRAIIVGRKHLNLVGKKIIQPERIKSKLKKIPLSVYGNTLEAIIGAIYIDKGMGQLMYFVKKHIYKSEFLEELSDTNYKSKLLKHSQKEKVKVSYKLEKQEGPDHKKEFIVAVFVKGNKIAEAKASSKKEAEQKAAKKAIKIVF
;
A
#
# COMPACT_ATOMS: atom_id res chain seq x y z
N MET A 1 16.21 -17.60 -31.31
CA MET A 1 15.97 -16.65 -30.19
C MET A 1 17.11 -15.62 -30.20
N SER A 2 16.86 -14.38 -30.58
CA SER A 2 17.88 -13.32 -30.56
C SER A 2 18.27 -13.03 -29.10
N LYS A 3 19.59 -13.11 -28.78
CA LYS A 3 20.10 -12.72 -27.46
C LYS A 3 19.76 -11.24 -27.23
N LEU A 4 19.01 -10.96 -26.17
CA LEU A 4 18.76 -9.59 -25.73
C LEU A 4 20.08 -8.96 -25.26
N THR A 5 20.57 -7.96 -26.00
CA THR A 5 21.77 -7.19 -25.62
C THR A 5 21.37 -5.91 -24.90
N PHE A 6 22.09 -5.52 -23.87
CA PHE A 6 21.90 -4.30 -23.10
C PHE A 6 23.17 -3.44 -23.13
N ASN A 7 23.00 -2.14 -23.35
CA ASN A 7 24.13 -1.21 -23.52
C ASN A 7 24.81 -0.88 -22.17
N ASN A 8 24.06 -1.01 -21.07
CA ASN A 8 24.55 -0.73 -19.71
C ASN A 8 23.73 -1.42 -18.62
N LYS A 9 24.27 -1.39 -17.38
CA LYS A 9 23.60 -1.94 -16.19
C LYS A 9 22.22 -1.30 -15.87
N GLY A 10 22.00 -0.06 -16.32
CA GLY A 10 20.75 0.66 -16.12
C GLY A 10 19.63 0.11 -17.00
N GLU A 11 19.92 -0.16 -18.27
CA GLU A 11 18.95 -0.78 -19.19
C GLU A 11 18.54 -2.19 -18.74
N LEU A 12 19.51 -2.98 -18.30
CA LEU A 12 19.25 -4.32 -17.76
C LEU A 12 18.37 -4.25 -16.50
N PHE A 13 18.68 -3.34 -15.58
CA PHE A 13 17.86 -3.14 -14.38
C PHE A 13 16.42 -2.76 -14.75
N LEU A 14 16.24 -1.78 -15.64
CA LEU A 14 14.93 -1.32 -16.05
C LEU A 14 14.15 -2.46 -16.74
N TYR A 15 14.78 -3.20 -17.64
CA TYR A 15 14.20 -4.38 -18.27
C TYR A 15 13.71 -5.42 -17.24
N ASN A 16 14.56 -5.75 -16.27
CA ASN A 16 14.19 -6.72 -15.22
C ASN A 16 13.02 -6.23 -14.37
N LEU A 17 12.94 -4.93 -14.14
CA LEU A 17 11.90 -4.30 -13.35
C LEU A 17 10.56 -4.27 -14.09
N ILE A 18 10.52 -3.75 -15.32
CA ILE A 18 9.28 -3.51 -16.07
C ILE A 18 8.90 -4.61 -17.05
N GLY A 19 9.81 -5.55 -17.35
CA GLY A 19 9.58 -6.73 -18.18
C GLY A 19 9.71 -6.51 -19.69
N TYR A 20 10.13 -5.33 -20.15
CA TYR A 20 10.32 -5.02 -21.58
C TYR A 20 11.44 -3.99 -21.82
N LYS A 21 11.96 -3.93 -23.05
CA LYS A 21 12.90 -2.89 -23.44
C LYS A 21 12.19 -1.60 -23.82
N THR A 22 12.76 -0.50 -23.35
CA THR A 22 12.31 0.86 -23.73
C THR A 22 13.49 1.79 -23.93
N LYS A 23 13.33 2.76 -24.82
CA LYS A 23 14.21 3.92 -25.00
C LYS A 23 13.56 5.22 -24.52
N ASN A 24 12.37 5.12 -23.90
CA ASN A 24 11.63 6.28 -23.42
C ASN A 24 12.30 6.88 -22.20
N ASN A 25 12.73 8.13 -22.30
CA ASN A 25 13.40 8.86 -21.23
C ASN A 25 12.49 9.24 -20.05
N VAL A 26 11.17 8.96 -20.14
CA VAL A 26 10.20 9.17 -19.05
C VAL A 26 10.63 8.42 -17.77
N PHE A 27 11.26 7.25 -17.92
CA PHE A 27 11.75 6.47 -16.78
C PHE A 27 12.90 7.13 -16.03
N GLU A 28 13.76 7.89 -16.70
CA GLU A 28 14.78 8.66 -15.98
C GLU A 28 14.17 9.61 -14.97
N LYS A 29 13.06 10.26 -15.36
CA LYS A 29 12.34 11.21 -14.51
C LYS A 29 11.66 10.51 -13.33
N ALA A 30 11.17 9.27 -13.49
CA ALA A 30 10.54 8.50 -12.42
C ALA A 30 11.48 8.25 -11.22
N PHE A 31 12.79 8.17 -11.46
CA PHE A 31 13.80 7.96 -10.41
C PHE A 31 14.41 9.25 -9.82
N ILE A 32 13.92 10.44 -10.19
CA ILE A 32 14.44 11.70 -9.67
C ILE A 32 13.54 12.23 -8.56
N HIS A 33 14.06 12.23 -7.33
CA HIS A 33 13.41 12.87 -6.19
C HIS A 33 13.59 14.39 -6.26
N LYS A 34 12.58 15.15 -5.79
CA LYS A 34 12.61 16.64 -5.80
C LYS A 34 13.80 17.26 -5.07
N SER A 35 14.39 16.57 -4.08
CA SER A 35 15.58 17.06 -3.42
C SER A 35 16.81 17.10 -4.33
N PHE A 36 16.84 16.28 -5.38
CA PHE A 36 17.91 16.27 -6.37
C PHE A 36 17.75 17.38 -7.40
N ASN A 37 16.54 17.53 -7.94
CA ASN A 37 16.21 18.53 -8.93
C ASN A 37 14.79 19.06 -8.72
N LYS A 38 14.66 20.36 -8.40
CA LYS A 38 13.36 21.00 -8.11
C LYS A 38 12.44 21.14 -9.34
N ASN A 39 13.01 21.19 -10.54
CA ASN A 39 12.26 21.43 -11.78
C ASN A 39 12.00 20.14 -12.58
N LYS A 40 12.86 19.11 -12.38
CA LYS A 40 12.78 17.85 -13.12
C LYS A 40 12.80 16.69 -12.13
N HIS A 41 11.62 16.33 -11.63
CA HIS A 41 11.42 15.30 -10.60
C HIS A 41 10.17 14.46 -10.89
N ASN A 42 9.94 13.44 -10.08
CA ASN A 42 8.95 12.40 -10.32
C ASN A 42 7.51 12.72 -9.87
N GLU A 43 7.25 13.80 -9.13
CA GLU A 43 5.92 14.05 -8.50
C GLU A 43 4.74 14.06 -9.50
N ARG A 44 4.91 14.55 -10.72
CA ARG A 44 3.85 14.50 -11.74
C ARG A 44 3.57 13.08 -12.24
N LEU A 45 4.60 12.23 -12.31
CA LEU A 45 4.43 10.82 -12.66
C LEU A 45 3.82 10.04 -11.50
N GLU A 46 4.22 10.34 -10.27
CA GLU A 46 3.62 9.82 -9.03
C GLU A 46 2.12 10.10 -9.00
N PHE A 47 1.70 11.36 -9.20
CA PHE A 47 0.29 11.75 -9.26
C PHE A 47 -0.51 10.95 -10.29
N LEU A 48 0.03 10.79 -11.50
CA LEU A 48 -0.62 10.00 -12.55
C LEU A 48 -0.67 8.52 -12.19
N GLY A 49 0.43 7.99 -11.65
CA GLY A 49 0.56 6.58 -11.30
C GLY A 49 -0.37 6.15 -10.17
N ASP A 50 -0.52 6.96 -9.13
CA ASP A 50 -1.46 6.72 -8.02
C ASP A 50 -2.91 6.57 -8.54
N ALA A 51 -3.37 7.52 -9.36
CA ALA A 51 -4.71 7.50 -9.92
C ALA A 51 -4.98 6.23 -10.77
N ILE A 52 -4.03 5.89 -11.65
CA ILE A 52 -4.17 4.74 -12.55
C ILE A 52 -4.04 3.43 -11.77
N LEU A 53 -3.12 3.34 -10.81
CA LEU A 53 -2.99 2.18 -9.94
C LEU A 53 -4.29 1.86 -9.20
N SER A 54 -4.93 2.90 -8.66
CA SER A 54 -6.21 2.76 -7.96
C SER A 54 -7.30 2.20 -8.88
N SER A 55 -7.35 2.64 -10.15
CA SER A 55 -8.29 2.15 -11.16
C SER A 55 -8.01 0.68 -11.53
N VAL A 56 -6.76 0.33 -11.82
CA VAL A 56 -6.35 -1.05 -12.18
C VAL A 56 -6.65 -2.04 -11.05
N VAL A 57 -6.36 -1.65 -9.80
CA VAL A 57 -6.65 -2.51 -8.64
C VAL A 57 -8.16 -2.66 -8.43
N ALA A 58 -8.94 -1.60 -8.66
CA ALA A 58 -10.40 -1.68 -8.60
C ALA A 58 -10.96 -2.67 -9.63
N GLU A 59 -10.46 -2.64 -10.88
CA GLU A 59 -10.84 -3.59 -11.92
C GLU A 59 -10.48 -5.04 -11.53
N PHE A 60 -9.27 -5.30 -11.04
CA PHE A 60 -8.89 -6.64 -10.60
C PHE A 60 -9.79 -7.16 -9.48
N LEU A 61 -10.10 -6.32 -8.49
CA LEU A 61 -10.97 -6.71 -7.38
C LEU A 61 -12.41 -6.95 -7.83
N PHE A 62 -12.93 -6.11 -8.71
CA PHE A 62 -14.28 -6.26 -9.26
C PHE A 62 -14.44 -7.59 -10.00
N MET A 63 -13.45 -7.95 -10.81
CA MET A 63 -13.47 -9.22 -11.56
C MET A 63 -13.22 -10.44 -10.68
N GLU A 64 -12.36 -10.34 -9.66
CA GLU A 64 -11.99 -11.48 -8.80
C GLU A 64 -13.05 -11.79 -7.73
N TYR A 65 -13.82 -10.77 -7.31
CA TYR A 65 -14.82 -10.88 -6.25
C TYR A 65 -16.23 -10.45 -6.71
N PRO A 66 -16.85 -11.15 -7.68
CA PRO A 66 -18.11 -10.71 -8.31
C PRO A 66 -19.31 -10.69 -7.36
N ASN A 67 -19.25 -11.41 -6.24
CA ASN A 67 -20.34 -11.55 -5.28
C ASN A 67 -20.13 -10.71 -3.99
N GLU A 68 -19.02 -9.94 -3.93
CA GLU A 68 -18.74 -9.12 -2.73
C GLU A 68 -19.27 -7.71 -2.91
N GLU A 69 -19.69 -7.11 -1.81
CA GLU A 69 -20.21 -5.75 -1.77
C GLU A 69 -19.10 -4.69 -1.94
N GLU A 70 -19.51 -3.47 -2.33
CA GLU A 70 -18.63 -2.31 -2.52
C GLU A 70 -17.70 -2.07 -1.33
N GLY A 71 -18.22 -2.15 -0.10
CA GLY A 71 -17.44 -1.93 1.12
C GLY A 71 -16.26 -2.90 1.27
N PHE A 72 -16.42 -4.17 0.87
CA PHE A 72 -15.33 -5.14 0.86
C PHE A 72 -14.27 -4.80 -0.20
N LEU A 73 -14.71 -4.47 -1.43
CA LEU A 73 -13.82 -4.10 -2.53
C LEU A 73 -13.02 -2.85 -2.19
N SER A 74 -13.68 -1.83 -1.63
CA SER A 74 -13.03 -0.58 -1.21
C SER A 74 -12.01 -0.78 -0.09
N GLN A 75 -12.30 -1.63 0.90
CA GLN A 75 -11.34 -1.98 1.96
C GLN A 75 -10.12 -2.71 1.41
N LYS A 76 -10.32 -3.70 0.53
CA LYS A 76 -9.20 -4.42 -0.11
C LYS A 76 -8.35 -3.49 -0.96
N ARG A 77 -8.99 -2.65 -1.79
CA ARG A 77 -8.29 -1.65 -2.57
C ARG A 77 -7.43 -0.73 -1.70
N ALA A 78 -8.00 -0.18 -0.62
CA ALA A 78 -7.27 0.70 0.29
C ALA A 78 -6.02 0.05 0.92
N ILE A 79 -6.02 -1.27 1.13
CA ILE A 79 -4.84 -2.01 1.59
C ILE A 79 -3.81 -2.12 0.46
N ILE A 80 -4.25 -2.54 -0.73
CA ILE A 80 -3.37 -2.82 -1.87
C ILE A 80 -2.68 -1.55 -2.38
N VAL A 81 -3.41 -0.44 -2.53
CA VAL A 81 -2.86 0.84 -2.97
C VAL A 81 -2.34 1.68 -1.81
N GLY A 82 -2.45 1.16 -0.58
CA GLY A 82 -2.08 1.90 0.62
C GLY A 82 -0.57 2.15 0.72
N ARG A 83 -0.21 3.35 1.20
CA ARG A 83 1.19 3.80 1.34
C ARG A 83 2.08 2.78 2.05
N LYS A 84 1.59 2.10 3.09
CA LYS A 84 2.37 1.07 3.81
C LYS A 84 2.78 -0.06 2.88
N HIS A 85 1.85 -0.57 2.07
CA HIS A 85 2.10 -1.63 1.11
C HIS A 85 3.03 -1.18 -0.02
N LEU A 86 2.71 -0.06 -0.68
CA LEU A 86 3.52 0.44 -1.80
C LEU A 86 4.95 0.77 -1.39
N ASN A 87 5.16 1.26 -0.18
CA ASN A 87 6.49 1.50 0.37
C ASN A 87 7.30 0.20 0.52
N LEU A 88 6.69 -0.89 0.98
CA LEU A 88 7.35 -2.20 1.12
C LEU A 88 7.67 -2.78 -0.25
N VAL A 89 6.71 -2.78 -1.18
CA VAL A 89 6.92 -3.24 -2.56
C VAL A 89 8.02 -2.43 -3.23
N GLY A 90 7.93 -1.11 -3.17
CA GLY A 90 8.93 -0.22 -3.76
C GLY A 90 10.33 -0.48 -3.21
N LYS A 91 10.47 -0.64 -1.89
CA LYS A 91 11.76 -0.98 -1.26
C LYS A 91 12.30 -2.33 -1.71
N LYS A 92 11.43 -3.31 -1.97
CA LYS A 92 11.84 -4.64 -2.44
C LYS A 92 12.38 -4.63 -3.86
N ILE A 93 11.74 -3.88 -4.78
CA ILE A 93 12.05 -3.98 -6.21
C ILE A 93 12.94 -2.84 -6.75
N ILE A 94 13.08 -1.74 -6.00
CA ILE A 94 13.86 -0.57 -6.42
C ILE A 94 15.17 -0.52 -5.63
N GLN A 95 16.28 -0.59 -6.34
CA GLN A 95 17.62 -0.42 -5.76
C GLN A 95 17.82 1.04 -5.35
N PRO A 96 18.26 1.34 -4.10
CA PRO A 96 18.38 2.70 -3.59
C PRO A 96 19.30 3.59 -4.43
N GLU A 97 20.36 3.06 -4.99
CA GLU A 97 21.32 3.76 -5.86
C GLU A 97 20.74 4.22 -7.19
N ARG A 98 19.56 3.72 -7.57
CA ARG A 98 18.81 4.19 -8.75
C ARG A 98 18.03 5.46 -8.48
N ILE A 99 17.72 5.74 -7.22
CA ILE A 99 16.97 6.94 -6.84
C ILE A 99 17.93 8.13 -6.73
N LYS A 100 17.83 9.06 -7.67
CA LYS A 100 18.61 10.31 -7.63
C LYS A 100 18.03 11.22 -6.54
N SER A 101 18.73 11.34 -5.41
CA SER A 101 18.32 12.12 -4.24
C SER A 101 19.50 12.77 -3.56
N LYS A 102 19.27 13.93 -2.89
CA LYS A 102 20.24 14.60 -1.99
C LYS A 102 19.97 14.29 -0.50
N LEU A 103 19.05 13.37 -0.19
CA LEU A 103 18.76 12.95 1.16
C LEU A 103 19.89 12.07 1.70
N LYS A 104 20.33 12.29 2.93
CA LYS A 104 21.37 11.47 3.60
C LYS A 104 20.96 9.99 3.70
N LYS A 105 19.66 9.73 3.90
CA LYS A 105 19.04 8.41 3.92
C LYS A 105 17.73 8.50 3.17
N ILE A 106 17.45 7.55 2.28
CA ILE A 106 16.20 7.49 1.54
C ILE A 106 15.10 6.96 2.46
N PRO A 107 14.08 7.78 2.82
CA PRO A 107 12.94 7.34 3.61
C PRO A 107 12.13 6.28 2.85
N LEU A 108 11.42 5.44 3.58
CA LEU A 108 10.59 4.38 3.01
C LEU A 108 9.51 4.92 2.05
N SER A 109 8.95 6.10 2.35
CA SER A 109 7.96 6.76 1.49
C SER A 109 8.48 7.12 0.10
N VAL A 110 9.77 7.42 -0.04
CA VAL A 110 10.36 7.73 -1.36
C VAL A 110 10.33 6.52 -2.30
N TYR A 111 10.44 5.31 -1.76
CA TYR A 111 10.31 4.09 -2.58
C TYR A 111 8.88 3.90 -3.09
N GLY A 112 7.86 4.16 -2.25
CA GLY A 112 6.47 4.11 -2.68
C GLY A 112 6.16 5.15 -3.76
N ASN A 113 6.57 6.40 -3.53
CA ASN A 113 6.39 7.48 -4.50
C ASN A 113 7.12 7.20 -5.84
N THR A 114 8.33 6.61 -5.77
CA THR A 114 9.06 6.19 -6.97
C THR A 114 8.34 5.04 -7.69
N LEU A 115 7.74 4.11 -6.96
CA LEU A 115 6.95 3.02 -7.53
C LEU A 115 5.72 3.57 -8.27
N GLU A 116 4.99 4.49 -7.67
CA GLU A 116 3.87 5.18 -8.32
C GLU A 116 4.34 5.95 -9.58
N ALA A 117 5.49 6.61 -9.51
CA ALA A 117 6.06 7.28 -10.68
C ALA A 117 6.46 6.30 -11.81
N ILE A 118 6.96 5.11 -11.48
CA ILE A 118 7.24 4.04 -12.44
C ILE A 118 5.95 3.55 -13.09
N ILE A 119 4.87 3.40 -12.33
CA ILE A 119 3.53 3.05 -12.82
C ILE A 119 3.05 4.09 -13.84
N GLY A 120 3.17 5.38 -13.51
CA GLY A 120 2.85 6.47 -14.43
C GLY A 120 3.72 6.43 -15.71
N ALA A 121 5.01 6.12 -15.56
CA ALA A 121 5.93 6.01 -16.69
C ALA A 121 5.58 4.82 -17.62
N ILE A 122 5.25 3.65 -17.07
CA ILE A 122 4.81 2.47 -17.84
C ILE A 122 3.55 2.80 -18.65
N TYR A 123 2.59 3.47 -18.01
CA TYR A 123 1.36 3.88 -18.67
C TYR A 123 1.62 4.81 -19.87
N ILE A 124 2.47 5.82 -19.71
CA ILE A 124 2.84 6.74 -20.79
C ILE A 124 3.57 6.01 -21.92
N ASP A 125 4.41 5.03 -21.61
CA ASP A 125 5.25 4.34 -22.58
C ASP A 125 4.52 3.22 -23.34
N LYS A 126 3.68 2.41 -22.66
CA LYS A 126 3.06 1.19 -23.20
C LYS A 126 1.57 1.07 -22.95
N GLY A 127 0.96 2.04 -22.29
CA GLY A 127 -0.47 2.01 -22.00
C GLY A 127 -0.90 0.99 -20.95
N MET A 128 -2.21 0.75 -20.89
CA MET A 128 -2.86 0.01 -19.82
C MET A 128 -2.45 -1.47 -19.77
N GLY A 129 -2.33 -2.15 -20.90
CA GLY A 129 -2.06 -3.59 -20.91
C GLY A 129 -0.75 -3.98 -20.23
N GLN A 130 0.35 -3.28 -20.55
CA GLN A 130 1.64 -3.53 -19.90
C GLN A 130 1.63 -3.12 -18.43
N LEU A 131 0.92 -2.05 -18.10
CA LEU A 131 0.74 -1.61 -16.73
C LEU A 131 0.00 -2.66 -15.89
N MET A 132 -1.11 -3.21 -16.38
CA MET A 132 -1.86 -4.26 -15.68
C MET A 132 -0.98 -5.49 -15.39
N TYR A 133 -0.14 -5.89 -16.35
CA TYR A 133 0.82 -6.97 -16.13
C TYR A 133 1.80 -6.64 -14.99
N PHE A 134 2.38 -5.44 -14.99
CA PHE A 134 3.29 -4.97 -13.95
C PHE A 134 2.62 -4.93 -12.56
N VAL A 135 1.43 -4.33 -12.47
CA VAL A 135 0.66 -4.22 -11.21
C VAL A 135 0.29 -5.62 -10.69
N LYS A 136 -0.18 -6.51 -11.55
CA LYS A 136 -0.54 -7.88 -11.17
C LYS A 136 0.66 -8.64 -10.61
N LYS A 137 1.84 -8.52 -11.26
CA LYS A 137 3.07 -9.21 -10.88
C LYS A 137 3.66 -8.70 -9.57
N HIS A 138 3.75 -7.39 -9.38
CA HIS A 138 4.55 -6.80 -8.30
C HIS A 138 3.74 -6.29 -7.12
N ILE A 139 2.48 -5.90 -7.35
CA ILE A 139 1.64 -5.22 -6.36
C ILE A 139 0.48 -6.11 -5.92
N TYR A 140 -0.36 -6.54 -6.87
CA TYR A 140 -1.59 -7.28 -6.57
C TYR A 140 -1.35 -8.68 -6.00
N LYS A 141 -0.24 -9.34 -6.36
CA LYS A 141 0.21 -10.64 -5.83
C LYS A 141 1.41 -10.52 -4.88
N SER A 142 1.56 -9.38 -4.25
CA SER A 142 2.66 -9.13 -3.31
C SER A 142 2.51 -9.97 -2.04
N GLU A 143 3.60 -10.58 -1.59
CA GLU A 143 3.69 -11.31 -0.32
C GLU A 143 3.33 -10.47 0.91
N PHE A 144 3.50 -9.14 0.84
CA PHE A 144 3.19 -8.23 1.94
C PHE A 144 1.68 -8.08 2.21
N LEU A 145 0.81 -8.48 1.28
CA LEU A 145 -0.64 -8.33 1.42
C LEU A 145 -1.23 -9.25 2.49
N GLU A 146 -0.70 -10.44 2.66
CA GLU A 146 -1.15 -11.36 3.71
C GLU A 146 -0.92 -10.75 5.08
N GLU A 147 0.30 -10.25 5.34
CA GLU A 147 0.65 -9.60 6.61
C GLU A 147 -0.19 -8.33 6.86
N LEU A 148 -0.43 -7.52 5.82
CA LEU A 148 -1.21 -6.28 5.93
C LEU A 148 -2.71 -6.53 6.12
N SER A 149 -3.27 -7.57 5.48
CA SER A 149 -4.67 -7.97 5.66
C SER A 149 -4.89 -8.63 7.01
N ASP A 150 -3.90 -9.33 7.55
CA ASP A 150 -3.97 -9.90 8.90
C ASP A 150 -4.03 -8.83 10.00
N THR A 151 -3.61 -7.61 9.75
CA THR A 151 -3.69 -6.51 10.73
C THR A 151 -5.07 -5.84 10.80
N ASN A 152 -6.04 -6.18 9.95
CA ASN A 152 -7.39 -5.58 10.00
C ASN A 152 -8.33 -6.33 10.95
N TYR A 153 -7.92 -6.41 12.22
CA TYR A 153 -8.67 -7.10 13.27
C TYR A 153 -10.05 -6.52 13.51
N LYS A 154 -10.23 -5.19 13.31
CA LYS A 154 -11.55 -4.54 13.45
C LYS A 154 -12.55 -5.09 12.44
N SER A 155 -12.17 -5.25 11.18
CA SER A 155 -13.05 -5.86 10.16
C SER A 155 -13.25 -7.35 10.39
N LYS A 156 -12.23 -8.08 10.84
CA LYS A 156 -12.38 -9.50 11.23
C LYS A 156 -13.40 -9.66 12.36
N LEU A 157 -13.28 -8.86 13.41
CA LEU A 157 -14.21 -8.89 14.54
C LEU A 157 -15.65 -8.53 14.11
N LEU A 158 -15.81 -7.54 13.23
CA LEU A 158 -17.11 -7.15 12.70
C LEU A 158 -17.75 -8.28 11.88
N LYS A 159 -16.99 -8.93 10.98
CA LYS A 159 -17.49 -10.09 10.22
C LYS A 159 -17.94 -11.24 11.13
N HIS A 160 -17.16 -11.56 12.15
CA HIS A 160 -17.55 -12.56 13.15
C HIS A 160 -18.82 -12.13 13.88
N SER A 161 -18.93 -10.87 14.30
CA SER A 161 -20.11 -10.36 15.00
C SER A 161 -21.37 -10.41 14.15
N GLN A 162 -21.28 -10.14 12.85
CA GLN A 162 -22.39 -10.26 11.91
C GLN A 162 -22.84 -11.72 11.74
N LYS A 163 -21.89 -12.66 11.59
CA LYS A 163 -22.17 -14.09 11.47
C LYS A 163 -22.87 -14.63 12.71
N GLU A 164 -22.40 -14.24 13.88
CA GLU A 164 -22.96 -14.68 15.18
C GLU A 164 -24.15 -13.82 15.64
N LYS A 165 -24.58 -12.82 14.83
CA LYS A 165 -25.65 -11.85 15.16
C LYS A 165 -25.43 -11.14 16.51
N VAL A 166 -24.19 -10.79 16.80
CA VAL A 166 -23.76 -10.20 18.07
C VAL A 166 -23.35 -8.73 17.85
N LYS A 167 -23.83 -7.83 18.72
CA LYS A 167 -23.45 -6.42 18.65
C LYS A 167 -22.04 -6.20 19.21
N VAL A 168 -21.18 -5.60 18.39
CA VAL A 168 -19.83 -5.13 18.77
C VAL A 168 -19.80 -3.61 18.75
N SER A 169 -19.20 -3.00 19.78
CA SER A 169 -19.00 -1.55 19.84
C SER A 169 -17.60 -1.21 20.39
N TYR A 170 -17.14 -0.02 20.07
CA TYR A 170 -15.85 0.53 20.51
C TYR A 170 -16.10 1.80 21.29
N LYS A 171 -15.42 1.96 22.43
CA LYS A 171 -15.51 3.18 23.26
C LYS A 171 -14.10 3.70 23.52
N LEU A 172 -13.89 4.97 23.24
CA LEU A 172 -12.68 5.68 23.71
C LEU A 172 -12.86 5.91 25.22
N GLU A 173 -12.02 5.24 26.02
CA GLU A 173 -12.09 5.38 27.49
C GLU A 173 -11.22 6.52 28.01
N LYS A 174 -10.01 6.67 27.41
CA LYS A 174 -9.09 7.73 27.81
C LYS A 174 -8.29 8.24 26.62
N GLN A 175 -7.92 9.51 26.71
CA GLN A 175 -6.93 10.16 25.87
C GLN A 175 -5.96 10.89 26.78
N GLU A 176 -4.69 10.52 26.77
CA GLU A 176 -3.65 11.00 27.68
C GLU A 176 -2.42 11.51 26.91
N GLY A 177 -1.65 12.38 27.55
CA GLY A 177 -0.37 12.86 27.02
C GLY A 177 -0.44 14.18 26.24
N PRO A 178 0.72 14.86 26.10
CA PRO A 178 0.85 16.09 25.35
C PRO A 178 0.63 15.86 23.85
N ASP A 179 0.32 16.92 23.08
CA ASP A 179 -0.07 16.84 21.67
C ASP A 179 0.86 16.00 20.78
N HIS A 180 2.15 16.04 21.05
CA HIS A 180 3.17 15.29 20.29
C HIS A 180 3.38 13.83 20.76
N LYS A 181 2.72 13.41 21.87
CA LYS A 181 2.77 12.06 22.44
C LYS A 181 1.41 11.61 22.97
N LYS A 182 0.33 11.96 22.26
CA LYS A 182 -1.03 11.51 22.63
C LYS A 182 -1.12 9.99 22.59
N GLU A 183 -1.74 9.43 23.60
CA GLU A 183 -2.07 8.01 23.71
C GLU A 183 -3.58 7.84 23.88
N PHE A 184 -4.11 6.89 23.17
CA PHE A 184 -5.55 6.61 23.12
C PHE A 184 -5.80 5.23 23.70
N ILE A 185 -6.69 5.12 24.70
CA ILE A 185 -7.15 3.84 25.26
C ILE A 185 -8.55 3.58 24.73
N VAL A 186 -8.71 2.49 23.97
CA VAL A 186 -9.98 2.08 23.39
C VAL A 186 -10.37 0.71 23.91
N ALA A 187 -11.61 0.59 24.39
CA ALA A 187 -12.22 -0.66 24.79
C ALA A 187 -13.17 -1.21 23.72
N VAL A 188 -13.23 -2.54 23.62
CA VAL A 188 -14.16 -3.31 22.78
C VAL A 188 -15.20 -3.94 23.67
N PHE A 189 -16.45 -3.77 23.29
CA PHE A 189 -17.62 -4.37 23.95
C PHE A 189 -18.30 -5.35 23.00
N VAL A 190 -18.64 -6.55 23.51
CA VAL A 190 -19.41 -7.57 22.81
C VAL A 190 -20.61 -7.91 23.68
N LYS A 191 -21.83 -7.85 23.13
CA LYS A 191 -23.10 -8.01 23.90
C LYS A 191 -23.20 -7.06 25.09
N GLY A 192 -22.60 -5.86 25.00
CA GLY A 192 -22.58 -4.88 26.10
C GLY A 192 -21.48 -5.09 27.15
N ASN A 193 -20.80 -6.23 27.17
CA ASN A 193 -19.71 -6.52 28.10
C ASN A 193 -18.36 -6.07 27.53
N LYS A 194 -17.52 -5.45 28.37
CA LYS A 194 -16.14 -5.09 28.00
C LYS A 194 -15.31 -6.37 27.88
N ILE A 195 -14.81 -6.65 26.67
CA ILE A 195 -14.04 -7.87 26.40
C ILE A 195 -12.53 -7.59 26.39
N ALA A 196 -12.11 -6.47 25.81
CA ALA A 196 -10.71 -6.11 25.70
C ALA A 196 -10.50 -4.61 25.63
N GLU A 197 -9.28 -4.19 25.98
CA GLU A 197 -8.84 -2.80 25.75
C GLU A 197 -7.42 -2.78 25.21
N ALA A 198 -7.07 -1.68 24.53
CA ALA A 198 -5.72 -1.45 24.09
C ALA A 198 -5.37 0.03 24.02
N LYS A 199 -4.08 0.31 24.17
CA LYS A 199 -3.46 1.62 24.13
C LYS A 199 -2.60 1.75 22.87
N ALA A 200 -2.68 2.92 22.21
CA ALA A 200 -1.84 3.23 21.05
C ALA A 200 -1.72 4.74 20.83
N SER A 201 -0.83 5.14 19.92
CA SER A 201 -0.57 6.53 19.54
C SER A 201 -1.68 7.16 18.68
N SER A 202 -2.64 6.37 18.18
CA SER A 202 -3.83 6.86 17.50
C SER A 202 -5.05 6.03 17.87
N LYS A 203 -6.24 6.64 17.81
CA LYS A 203 -7.52 5.96 18.08
C LYS A 203 -7.70 4.74 17.16
N LYS A 204 -7.38 4.89 15.87
CA LYS A 204 -7.48 3.79 14.88
C LYS A 204 -6.59 2.61 15.22
N GLU A 205 -5.36 2.86 15.65
CA GLU A 205 -4.43 1.79 16.06
C GLU A 205 -4.87 1.13 17.36
N ALA A 206 -5.37 1.89 18.33
CA ALA A 206 -5.92 1.37 19.58
C ALA A 206 -7.14 0.46 19.31
N GLU A 207 -8.06 0.86 18.43
CA GLU A 207 -9.19 0.05 17.99
C GLU A 207 -8.73 -1.29 17.36
N GLN A 208 -7.71 -1.28 16.49
CA GLN A 208 -7.17 -2.50 15.89
C GLN A 208 -6.54 -3.44 16.92
N LYS A 209 -5.75 -2.88 17.85
CA LYS A 209 -5.12 -3.67 18.93
C LYS A 209 -6.17 -4.25 19.88
N ALA A 210 -7.20 -3.49 20.22
CA ALA A 210 -8.30 -3.95 21.07
C ALA A 210 -9.10 -5.05 20.37
N ALA A 211 -9.42 -4.89 19.07
CA ALA A 211 -10.06 -5.91 18.26
C ALA A 211 -9.25 -7.21 18.19
N LYS A 212 -7.93 -7.12 18.02
CA LYS A 212 -7.01 -8.28 18.04
C LYS A 212 -7.12 -9.07 19.33
N LYS A 213 -7.14 -8.38 20.47
CA LYS A 213 -7.32 -9.02 21.78
C LYS A 213 -8.70 -9.66 21.92
N ALA A 214 -9.75 -8.92 21.51
CA ALA A 214 -11.12 -9.40 21.61
C ALA A 214 -11.38 -10.67 20.78
N ILE A 215 -10.84 -10.76 19.56
CA ILE A 215 -10.95 -11.96 18.71
C ILE A 215 -10.39 -13.20 19.41
N LYS A 216 -9.26 -13.06 20.11
CA LYS A 216 -8.65 -14.18 20.84
C LYS A 216 -9.44 -14.67 22.08
N ILE A 217 -10.33 -13.83 22.58
CA ILE A 217 -11.13 -14.11 23.79
C ILE A 217 -12.49 -14.68 23.42
N VAL A 218 -13.08 -14.19 22.31
CA VAL A 218 -14.48 -14.46 21.98
C VAL A 218 -14.62 -15.56 20.92
N PHE A 219 -13.56 -15.76 20.11
CA PHE A 219 -13.50 -16.72 19.00
C PHE A 219 -12.19 -17.54 19.02
#